data_651ac6097da248cf095ff2b6d16b58c1
#
_entry.id   651ac6097da248cf095ff2b6d16b58c1
#
_cell.length_a   1.000
_cell.length_b   1.000
_cell.length_c   1.000
_cell.angle_alpha   90.00
_cell.angle_beta   90.00
_cell.angle_gamma   90.00
#
_symmetry.space_group_name_H-M   'P 1'
#
loop_
_entity.id
_entity.type
_entity.pdbx_description
1 polymer ?
#
loop_
_entity_poly.entity_id
_entity_poly.type
_entity_poly.pdbx_seq_one_letter_code
_entity_poly.pdbx_strand_id
1 'polypeptide(L)'
;MIAVIMSTYNGEKYLPQQLDSVLRQTLEDFILIIRDDGSSDGTVPLLRGYTDERIVLLEGKNVGPCRSFALLLQEAARRGAQQVYFCDQDDVWLPDKLARMEPLLRETDVPKLVFSDFSTIDGDGVRTGGSYAASAGLRIPQDGDFFPKLLAQPYVFGCACGINRRLLELSLDLPDGIEMYDCWIALTAALLGKVEYLPEQTIQHRFHSSNATGRAGQ
;
A
#
# COMPACT_ATOMS: atom_id res chain seq x y z
N MET A 1 15.84 -7.93 0.85
CA MET A 1 15.27 -6.95 1.81
C MET A 1 13.87 -6.58 1.37
N ILE A 2 12.95 -6.56 2.29
CA ILE A 2 11.56 -6.12 2.10
C ILE A 2 11.46 -4.65 2.57
N ALA A 3 10.75 -3.82 1.82
CA ALA A 3 10.42 -2.45 2.22
C ALA A 3 8.90 -2.28 2.31
N VAL A 4 8.43 -1.80 3.45
CA VAL A 4 7.08 -1.23 3.58
C VAL A 4 7.23 0.28 3.39
N ILE A 5 6.44 0.88 2.51
CA ILE A 5 6.49 2.31 2.23
C ILE A 5 5.18 2.97 2.64
N MET A 6 5.26 4.05 3.40
CA MET A 6 4.11 4.77 3.93
C MET A 6 4.25 6.27 3.66
N SER A 7 3.24 6.87 3.06
CA SER A 7 3.12 8.33 2.97
C SER A 7 2.19 8.84 4.05
N THR A 8 2.59 9.89 4.79
CA THR A 8 1.77 10.51 5.84
C THR A 8 1.51 11.98 5.53
N TYR A 9 0.29 12.43 5.84
CA TYR A 9 -0.11 13.82 5.80
C TYR A 9 -1.29 14.07 6.75
N ASN A 10 -1.07 14.84 7.82
CA ASN A 10 -2.07 15.15 8.85
C ASN A 10 -2.78 13.88 9.36
N GLY A 11 -1.97 12.88 9.75
CA GLY A 11 -2.44 11.53 10.08
C GLY A 11 -2.46 11.22 11.58
N GLU A 12 -2.21 12.19 12.47
CA GLU A 12 -1.99 11.96 13.90
C GLU A 12 -3.04 11.06 14.57
N LYS A 13 -4.28 11.10 14.07
CA LYS A 13 -5.41 10.39 14.66
C LYS A 13 -5.32 8.87 14.50
N TYR A 14 -4.94 8.38 13.33
CA TYR A 14 -4.99 6.95 13.00
C TYR A 14 -3.61 6.29 12.90
N LEU A 15 -2.60 7.10 12.66
CA LEU A 15 -1.22 6.67 12.45
C LEU A 15 -0.67 5.76 13.58
N PRO A 16 -0.93 5.98 14.89
CA PRO A 16 -0.44 5.09 15.94
C PRO A 16 -0.91 3.65 15.75
N GLN A 17 -2.19 3.45 15.46
CA GLN A 17 -2.76 2.12 15.28
C GLN A 17 -2.18 1.43 14.04
N GLN A 18 -2.00 2.17 12.94
CA GLN A 18 -1.41 1.65 11.73
C GLN A 18 0.06 1.29 11.93
N LEU A 19 0.87 2.16 12.51
CA LEU A 19 2.28 1.88 12.79
C LEU A 19 2.45 0.64 13.66
N ASP A 20 1.69 0.56 14.76
CA ASP A 20 1.69 -0.59 15.64
C ASP A 20 1.37 -1.88 14.90
N SER A 21 0.40 -1.86 13.99
CA SER A 21 0.00 -3.03 13.21
C SER A 21 1.09 -3.49 12.23
N VAL A 22 1.82 -2.54 11.62
CA VAL A 22 2.95 -2.84 10.74
C VAL A 22 4.14 -3.36 11.54
N LEU A 23 4.47 -2.74 12.66
CA LEU A 23 5.63 -3.14 13.48
C LEU A 23 5.43 -4.50 14.17
N ARG A 24 4.17 -4.96 14.33
CA ARG A 24 3.80 -6.27 14.89
C ARG A 24 3.61 -7.37 13.83
N GLN A 25 4.07 -7.20 12.60
CA GLN A 25 4.02 -8.24 11.60
C GLN A 25 4.84 -9.46 12.03
N THR A 26 4.31 -10.68 11.75
CA THR A 26 4.99 -11.95 12.07
C THR A 26 6.26 -12.17 11.26
N LEU A 27 6.36 -11.56 10.08
CA LEU A 27 7.60 -11.46 9.32
C LEU A 27 8.30 -10.16 9.75
N GLU A 28 9.42 -10.28 10.47
CA GLU A 28 10.09 -9.15 11.13
C GLU A 28 11.20 -8.51 10.28
N ASP A 29 11.75 -9.25 9.29
CA ASP A 29 12.85 -8.79 8.44
C ASP A 29 12.37 -7.87 7.31
N PHE A 30 12.07 -6.62 7.67
CA PHE A 30 11.70 -5.55 6.73
C PHE A 30 12.16 -4.19 7.26
N ILE A 31 12.20 -3.20 6.37
CA ILE A 31 12.31 -1.78 6.74
C ILE A 31 10.99 -1.07 6.47
N LEU A 32 10.64 -0.10 7.31
CA LEU A 32 9.49 0.78 7.15
C LEU A 32 9.97 2.18 6.77
N ILE A 33 9.81 2.54 5.51
CA ILE A 33 10.19 3.86 5.00
C ILE A 33 8.94 4.74 5.03
N ILE A 34 8.95 5.74 5.89
CA ILE A 34 7.85 6.69 6.05
C ILE A 34 8.28 8.03 5.47
N ARG A 35 7.46 8.60 4.61
CA ARG A 35 7.63 9.97 4.15
C ARG A 35 6.47 10.83 4.64
N ASP A 36 6.79 11.80 5.49
CA ASP A 36 5.84 12.84 5.84
C ASP A 36 5.79 13.90 4.74
N ASP A 37 4.59 14.13 4.23
CA ASP A 37 4.32 15.03 3.11
C ASP A 37 3.98 16.46 3.58
N GLY A 38 4.66 16.93 4.64
CA GLY A 38 4.52 18.28 5.15
C GLY A 38 3.32 18.46 6.08
N SER A 39 3.12 17.55 7.02
CA SER A 39 2.06 17.62 8.03
C SER A 39 2.19 18.89 8.90
N SER A 40 1.05 19.42 9.28
CA SER A 40 0.93 20.58 10.19
C SER A 40 0.34 20.24 11.56
N ASP A 41 -0.08 18.99 11.76
CA ASP A 41 -0.61 18.45 13.03
C ASP A 41 0.49 17.73 13.84
N GLY A 42 0.09 16.87 14.79
CA GLY A 42 1.01 16.09 15.63
C GLY A 42 1.70 14.90 14.93
N THR A 43 1.54 14.70 13.62
CA THR A 43 2.08 13.55 12.87
C THR A 43 3.60 13.42 13.00
N VAL A 44 4.36 14.48 12.71
CA VAL A 44 5.84 14.43 12.75
C VAL A 44 6.37 14.21 14.17
N PRO A 45 5.92 14.95 15.20
CA PRO A 45 6.28 14.67 16.59
C PRO A 45 6.01 13.21 17.01
N LEU A 46 4.86 12.68 16.60
CA LEU A 46 4.48 11.28 16.86
C LEU A 46 5.46 10.32 16.20
N LEU A 47 5.76 10.48 14.91
CA LEU A 47 6.71 9.64 14.17
C LEU A 47 8.11 9.64 14.81
N ARG A 48 8.60 10.82 15.23
CA ARG A 48 9.90 10.95 15.91
C ARG A 48 9.93 10.29 17.28
N GLY A 49 8.77 10.02 17.88
CA GLY A 49 8.64 9.30 19.16
C GLY A 49 8.84 7.77 19.02
N TYR A 50 8.73 7.21 17.83
CA TYR A 50 8.99 5.79 17.60
C TYR A 50 10.50 5.54 17.51
N THR A 51 11.00 4.57 18.30
CA THR A 51 12.44 4.24 18.39
C THR A 51 12.81 2.91 17.72
N ASP A 52 11.89 2.32 16.96
CA ASP A 52 12.11 1.05 16.24
C ASP A 52 13.14 1.26 15.12
N GLU A 53 14.22 0.47 15.13
CA GLU A 53 15.35 0.58 14.18
C GLU A 53 14.97 0.29 12.71
N ARG A 54 13.82 -0.35 12.49
CA ARG A 54 13.28 -0.61 11.15
C ARG A 54 12.72 0.65 10.49
N ILE A 55 12.44 1.71 11.26
CA ILE A 55 11.82 2.94 10.74
C ILE A 55 12.86 3.86 10.12
N VAL A 56 12.58 4.28 8.91
CA VAL A 56 13.32 5.34 8.20
C VAL A 56 12.35 6.48 7.92
N LEU A 57 12.49 7.59 8.64
CA LEU A 57 11.65 8.78 8.47
C LEU A 57 12.29 9.76 7.49
N LEU A 58 11.52 10.17 6.50
CA LEU A 58 11.82 11.22 5.52
C LEU A 58 10.80 12.34 5.69
N GLU A 59 11.25 13.57 5.84
CA GLU A 59 10.39 14.73 5.94
C GLU A 59 10.50 15.58 4.68
N GLY A 60 9.38 16.05 4.15
CA GLY A 60 9.35 16.83 2.93
C GLY A 60 8.24 17.87 2.90
N LYS A 61 8.24 18.68 1.85
CA LYS A 61 7.10 19.56 1.56
C LYS A 61 5.97 18.74 0.96
N ASN A 62 4.73 19.23 1.10
CA ASN A 62 3.57 18.61 0.49
C ASN A 62 3.69 18.61 -1.05
N VAL A 63 3.66 17.41 -1.61
CA VAL A 63 3.69 17.17 -3.06
C VAL A 63 2.51 16.31 -3.53
N GLY A 64 1.64 15.93 -2.59
CA GLY A 64 0.50 15.06 -2.80
C GLY A 64 0.84 13.57 -2.77
N PRO A 65 -0.17 12.71 -2.56
CA PRO A 65 0.05 11.28 -2.30
C PRO A 65 0.77 10.56 -3.44
N CYS A 66 0.39 10.79 -4.69
CA CYS A 66 1.01 10.12 -5.83
C CYS A 66 2.52 10.42 -5.94
N ARG A 67 2.91 11.70 -5.84
CA ARG A 67 4.33 12.08 -5.89
C ARG A 67 5.09 11.65 -4.63
N SER A 68 4.44 11.63 -3.47
CA SER A 68 5.01 11.14 -2.22
C SER A 68 5.37 9.64 -2.33
N PHE A 69 4.46 8.81 -2.88
CA PHE A 69 4.74 7.40 -3.14
C PHE A 69 5.81 7.20 -4.22
N ALA A 70 5.89 8.05 -5.26
CA ALA A 70 6.97 8.01 -6.24
C ALA A 70 8.35 8.19 -5.58
N LEU A 71 8.48 9.17 -4.66
CA LEU A 71 9.72 9.39 -3.90
C LEU A 71 10.04 8.21 -2.97
N LEU A 72 9.03 7.60 -2.37
CA LEU A 72 9.21 6.40 -1.54
C LEU A 72 9.68 5.19 -2.36
N LEU A 73 9.16 4.99 -3.57
CA LEU A 73 9.63 3.94 -4.49
C LEU A 73 11.10 4.14 -4.86
N GLN A 74 11.51 5.38 -5.17
CA GLN A 74 12.90 5.71 -5.46
C GLN A 74 13.80 5.42 -4.25
N GLU A 75 13.38 5.78 -3.03
CA GLU A 75 14.15 5.50 -1.82
C GLU A 75 14.23 4.00 -1.52
N ALA A 76 13.13 3.25 -1.68
CA ALA A 76 13.12 1.79 -1.53
C ALA A 76 14.09 1.14 -2.53
N ALA A 77 14.10 1.58 -3.80
CA ALA A 77 15.01 1.10 -4.82
C ALA A 77 16.47 1.42 -4.49
N ARG A 78 16.76 2.64 -4.01
CA ARG A 78 18.09 3.09 -3.60
C ARG A 78 18.65 2.24 -2.45
N ARG A 79 17.78 1.78 -1.54
CA ARG A 79 18.15 0.88 -0.44
C ARG A 79 18.24 -0.58 -0.85
N GLY A 80 17.95 -0.92 -2.11
CA GLY A 80 18.07 -2.29 -2.64
C GLY A 80 16.88 -3.19 -2.33
N ALA A 81 15.69 -2.63 -2.13
CA ALA A 81 14.48 -3.41 -1.90
C ALA A 81 14.23 -4.43 -3.02
N GLN A 82 13.91 -5.66 -2.66
CA GLN A 82 13.54 -6.73 -3.56
C GLN A 82 12.02 -6.87 -3.67
N GLN A 83 11.33 -6.43 -2.63
CA GLN A 83 9.88 -6.35 -2.58
C GLN A 83 9.47 -5.06 -1.89
N VAL A 84 8.39 -4.44 -2.35
CA VAL A 84 7.82 -3.22 -1.78
C VAL A 84 6.34 -3.43 -1.51
N TYR A 85 5.91 -3.07 -0.31
CA TYR A 85 4.51 -3.09 0.12
C TYR A 85 4.04 -1.68 0.40
N PHE A 86 2.91 -1.31 -0.16
CA PHE A 86 2.32 0.01 0.04
C PHE A 86 1.45 0.02 1.29
N CYS A 87 1.51 1.12 2.03
CA CYS A 87 0.83 1.27 3.30
C CYS A 87 0.24 2.68 3.40
N ASP A 88 -1.07 2.77 3.59
CA ASP A 88 -1.73 4.02 3.94
C ASP A 88 -1.58 4.28 5.45
N GLN A 89 -1.77 5.53 5.88
CA GLN A 89 -1.50 5.95 7.27
C GLN A 89 -2.62 5.61 8.26
N ASP A 90 -3.78 5.14 7.78
CA ASP A 90 -5.06 5.14 8.49
C ASP A 90 -5.76 3.76 8.55
N ASP A 91 -5.16 2.73 7.99
CA ASP A 91 -5.66 1.35 8.03
C ASP A 91 -5.18 0.58 9.26
N VAL A 92 -5.44 -0.74 9.28
CA VAL A 92 -4.85 -1.68 10.23
C VAL A 92 -4.44 -2.96 9.50
N TRP A 93 -3.16 -3.30 9.52
CA TRP A 93 -2.68 -4.54 8.92
C TRP A 93 -2.97 -5.74 9.83
N LEU A 94 -3.37 -6.87 9.23
CA LEU A 94 -3.43 -8.14 9.96
C LEU A 94 -2.01 -8.67 10.19
N PRO A 95 -1.76 -9.39 11.28
CA PRO A 95 -0.40 -9.73 11.72
C PRO A 95 0.42 -10.55 10.71
N ASP A 96 -0.24 -11.25 9.81
CA ASP A 96 0.37 -12.18 8.86
C ASP A 96 0.37 -11.68 7.40
N LYS A 97 0.05 -10.40 7.16
CA LYS A 97 0.01 -9.82 5.80
C LYS A 97 1.32 -10.06 5.05
N LEU A 98 2.45 -9.64 5.62
CA LEU A 98 3.74 -9.82 4.95
C LEU A 98 4.08 -11.30 4.76
N ALA A 99 3.86 -12.13 5.77
CA ALA A 99 4.15 -13.56 5.70
C ALA A 99 3.34 -14.29 4.62
N ARG A 100 2.11 -13.84 4.35
CA ARG A 100 1.25 -14.41 3.28
C ARG A 100 1.62 -13.92 1.90
N MET A 101 1.96 -12.64 1.76
CA MET A 101 2.20 -12.04 0.44
C MET A 101 3.64 -12.22 -0.05
N GLU A 102 4.62 -12.29 0.86
CA GLU A 102 6.05 -12.36 0.53
C GLU A 102 6.39 -13.56 -0.38
N PRO A 103 5.94 -14.79 -0.10
CA PRO A 103 6.25 -15.94 -0.96
C PRO A 103 5.72 -15.78 -2.39
N LEU A 104 4.59 -15.09 -2.56
CA LEU A 104 3.98 -14.86 -3.87
C LEU A 104 4.77 -13.87 -4.74
N LEU A 105 5.59 -13.00 -4.12
CA LEU A 105 6.45 -12.04 -4.81
C LEU A 105 7.89 -12.52 -4.99
N ARG A 106 8.24 -13.64 -4.34
CA ARG A 106 9.58 -14.21 -4.39
C ARG A 106 9.84 -14.86 -5.74
N GLU A 107 11.09 -14.81 -6.19
CA GLU A 107 11.64 -15.60 -7.31
C GLU A 107 10.84 -15.55 -8.62
N THR A 108 10.65 -14.36 -9.17
CA THR A 108 10.12 -14.20 -10.52
C THR A 108 10.96 -13.20 -11.31
N ASP A 109 11.32 -13.60 -12.55
CA ASP A 109 12.05 -12.75 -13.48
C ASP A 109 11.16 -11.74 -14.22
N VAL A 110 9.85 -11.81 -14.00
CA VAL A 110 8.89 -10.89 -14.62
C VAL A 110 8.38 -9.86 -13.60
N PRO A 111 7.98 -8.66 -14.02
CA PRO A 111 7.29 -7.69 -13.18
C PRO A 111 6.05 -8.33 -12.55
N LYS A 112 5.90 -8.22 -11.23
CA LYS A 112 4.78 -8.86 -10.52
C LYS A 112 4.20 -7.97 -9.45
N LEU A 113 2.86 -7.91 -9.43
CA LEU A 113 2.05 -7.32 -8.38
C LEU A 113 1.19 -8.40 -7.75
N VAL A 114 1.14 -8.42 -6.43
CA VAL A 114 0.19 -9.21 -5.64
C VAL A 114 -0.70 -8.25 -4.87
N PHE A 115 -2.00 -8.45 -4.90
CA PHE A 115 -2.94 -7.71 -4.07
C PHE A 115 -3.89 -8.65 -3.34
N SER A 116 -4.31 -8.24 -2.16
CA SER A 116 -5.22 -9.02 -1.31
C SER A 116 -6.59 -8.38 -1.23
N ASP A 117 -7.54 -9.16 -0.71
CA ASP A 117 -8.81 -8.63 -0.21
C ASP A 117 -8.61 -7.90 1.13
N PHE A 118 -9.64 -7.19 1.57
CA PHE A 118 -9.65 -6.51 2.86
C PHE A 118 -11.06 -6.49 3.47
N SER A 119 -11.11 -6.33 4.79
CA SER A 119 -12.33 -5.97 5.51
C SER A 119 -12.39 -4.46 5.73
N THR A 120 -13.54 -3.95 6.12
CA THR A 120 -13.73 -2.51 6.36
C THR A 120 -14.00 -2.21 7.81
N ILE A 121 -13.44 -1.09 8.28
CA ILE A 121 -13.69 -0.51 9.61
C ILE A 121 -14.09 0.96 9.47
N ASP A 122 -14.80 1.48 10.46
CA ASP A 122 -15.13 2.91 10.55
C ASP A 122 -14.01 3.74 11.21
N GLY A 123 -14.28 5.04 11.40
CA GLY A 123 -13.36 5.96 12.06
C GLY A 123 -13.00 5.60 13.52
N ASP A 124 -13.80 4.78 14.17
CA ASP A 124 -13.58 4.32 15.55
C ASP A 124 -12.93 2.93 15.60
N GLY A 125 -12.64 2.33 14.43
CA GLY A 125 -12.02 1.01 14.29
C GLY A 125 -13.03 -0.15 14.45
N VAL A 126 -14.33 0.13 14.44
CA VAL A 126 -15.36 -0.90 14.50
C VAL A 126 -15.54 -1.51 13.10
N ARG A 127 -15.57 -2.85 13.05
CA ARG A 127 -15.75 -3.57 11.78
C ARG A 127 -17.13 -3.26 11.17
N THR A 128 -17.14 -2.78 9.93
CA THR A 128 -18.34 -2.42 9.18
C THR A 128 -18.67 -3.41 8.06
N GLY A 129 -17.68 -4.18 7.62
CA GLY A 129 -17.88 -5.16 6.54
C GLY A 129 -16.88 -6.30 6.57
N GLY A 130 -17.20 -7.34 5.82
CA GLY A 130 -16.32 -8.50 5.57
C GLY A 130 -15.42 -8.29 4.35
N SER A 131 -15.44 -9.23 3.41
CA SER A 131 -14.72 -9.14 2.13
C SER A 131 -15.22 -7.94 1.32
N TYR A 132 -14.31 -7.02 1.00
CA TYR A 132 -14.63 -5.90 0.12
C TYR A 132 -14.92 -6.38 -1.30
N ALA A 133 -14.12 -7.31 -1.81
CA ALA A 133 -14.31 -7.87 -3.14
C ALA A 133 -15.71 -8.47 -3.31
N ALA A 134 -16.19 -9.21 -2.30
CA ALA A 134 -17.53 -9.78 -2.32
C ALA A 134 -18.62 -8.72 -2.20
N SER A 135 -18.48 -7.75 -1.30
CA SER A 135 -19.49 -6.69 -1.08
C SER A 135 -19.61 -5.73 -2.26
N ALA A 136 -18.49 -5.45 -2.94
CA ALA A 136 -18.46 -4.61 -4.14
C ALA A 136 -18.80 -5.38 -5.44
N GLY A 137 -19.07 -6.69 -5.35
CA GLY A 137 -19.38 -7.53 -6.51
C GLY A 137 -18.24 -7.62 -7.52
N LEU A 138 -16.98 -7.51 -7.07
CA LEU A 138 -15.81 -7.54 -7.95
C LEU A 138 -15.65 -8.92 -8.57
N ARG A 139 -15.55 -8.96 -9.89
CA ARG A 139 -15.26 -10.17 -10.66
C ARG A 139 -13.76 -10.22 -10.96
N ILE A 140 -12.97 -10.67 -9.99
CA ILE A 140 -11.52 -10.77 -10.13
C ILE A 140 -11.19 -11.95 -11.05
N PRO A 141 -10.33 -11.75 -12.09
CA PRO A 141 -9.94 -12.82 -13.00
C PRO A 141 -9.25 -13.97 -12.28
N GLN A 142 -9.61 -15.21 -12.68
CA GLN A 142 -8.92 -16.42 -12.21
C GLN A 142 -7.81 -16.85 -13.19
N ASP A 143 -7.87 -16.39 -14.42
CA ASP A 143 -7.07 -16.80 -15.58
C ASP A 143 -5.92 -15.82 -15.93
N GLY A 144 -5.71 -14.80 -15.11
CA GLY A 144 -4.60 -13.86 -15.29
C GLY A 144 -4.85 -12.73 -16.31
N ASP A 145 -6.02 -12.63 -16.96
CA ASP A 145 -6.36 -11.54 -17.85
C ASP A 145 -6.88 -10.31 -17.09
N PHE A 146 -5.95 -9.66 -16.38
CA PHE A 146 -6.25 -8.49 -15.57
C PHE A 146 -6.34 -7.19 -16.36
N PHE A 147 -5.60 -7.04 -17.46
CA PHE A 147 -5.42 -5.77 -18.14
C PHE A 147 -6.72 -5.11 -18.62
N PRO A 148 -7.60 -5.76 -19.42
CA PRO A 148 -8.84 -5.14 -19.87
C PRO A 148 -9.82 -4.85 -18.73
N LYS A 149 -9.78 -5.63 -17.66
CA LYS A 149 -10.66 -5.43 -16.49
C LYS A 149 -10.19 -4.25 -15.64
N LEU A 150 -8.89 -4.08 -15.44
CA LEU A 150 -8.32 -2.92 -14.74
C LEU A 150 -8.53 -1.62 -15.49
N LEU A 151 -8.53 -1.66 -16.82
CA LEU A 151 -8.89 -0.50 -17.65
C LEU A 151 -10.36 -0.11 -17.50
N ALA A 152 -11.25 -1.10 -17.38
CA ALA A 152 -12.68 -0.84 -17.23
C ALA A 152 -13.05 -0.37 -15.82
N GLN A 153 -12.41 -0.92 -14.80
CA GLN A 153 -12.67 -0.62 -13.40
C GLN A 153 -11.40 -0.86 -12.58
N PRO A 154 -10.82 0.16 -11.93
CA PRO A 154 -9.73 -0.05 -11.00
C PRO A 154 -10.25 -0.71 -9.72
N TYR A 155 -9.61 -1.81 -9.31
CA TYR A 155 -9.94 -2.55 -8.08
C TYR A 155 -8.70 -3.05 -7.32
N VAL A 156 -7.51 -2.60 -7.73
CA VAL A 156 -6.28 -2.80 -6.97
C VAL A 156 -6.06 -1.56 -6.12
N PHE A 157 -6.07 -1.74 -4.82
CA PHE A 157 -5.85 -0.67 -3.85
C PHE A 157 -4.41 -0.71 -3.37
N GLY A 158 -3.73 0.44 -3.35
CA GLY A 158 -2.35 0.55 -2.94
C GLY A 158 -2.09 -0.09 -1.58
N CYS A 159 -2.90 0.24 -0.57
CA CYS A 159 -2.76 -0.30 0.79
C CYS A 159 -2.84 -1.83 0.88
N ALA A 160 -3.45 -2.48 -0.10
CA ALA A 160 -3.63 -3.94 -0.14
C ALA A 160 -2.61 -4.66 -1.04
N CYS A 161 -1.67 -3.95 -1.67
CA CYS A 161 -0.77 -4.58 -2.64
C CYS A 161 0.72 -4.54 -2.26
N GLY A 162 1.48 -5.42 -2.93
CA GLY A 162 2.92 -5.45 -2.93
C GLY A 162 3.45 -5.73 -4.34
N ILE A 163 4.69 -5.34 -4.59
CA ILE A 163 5.37 -5.50 -5.87
C ILE A 163 6.76 -6.08 -5.70
N ASN A 164 7.23 -6.80 -6.71
CA ASN A 164 8.60 -7.31 -6.74
C ASN A 164 9.60 -6.27 -7.31
N ARG A 165 10.89 -6.60 -7.26
CA ARG A 165 11.99 -5.75 -7.75
C ARG A 165 11.80 -5.35 -9.22
N ARG A 166 11.37 -6.26 -10.07
CA ARG A 166 11.19 -5.97 -11.51
C ARG A 166 10.12 -4.91 -11.76
N LEU A 167 9.01 -4.99 -11.03
CA LEU A 167 7.96 -3.97 -11.15
C LEU A 167 8.36 -2.66 -10.46
N LEU A 168 9.09 -2.73 -9.34
CA LEU A 168 9.66 -1.54 -8.70
C LEU A 168 10.52 -0.74 -9.69
N GLU A 169 11.40 -1.39 -10.45
CA GLU A 169 12.27 -0.74 -11.44
C GLU A 169 11.48 -0.03 -12.55
N LEU A 170 10.34 -0.59 -12.96
CA LEU A 170 9.44 0.04 -13.94
C LEU A 170 8.57 1.15 -13.35
N SER A 171 8.52 1.27 -12.03
CA SER A 171 7.67 2.22 -11.30
C SER A 171 8.43 3.42 -10.74
N LEU A 172 9.72 3.57 -11.03
CA LEU A 172 10.54 4.67 -10.49
C LEU A 172 10.22 6.03 -11.09
N ASP A 173 9.76 6.04 -12.35
CA ASP A 173 9.42 7.23 -13.10
C ASP A 173 7.91 7.21 -13.41
N LEU A 174 7.10 7.51 -12.38
CA LEU A 174 5.66 7.69 -12.59
C LEU A 174 5.43 8.93 -13.46
N PRO A 175 4.63 8.84 -14.53
CA PRO A 175 4.35 10.00 -15.39
C PRO A 175 3.68 11.14 -14.62
N ASP A 176 3.97 12.37 -15.02
CA ASP A 176 3.29 13.54 -14.45
C ASP A 176 1.79 13.51 -14.78
N GLY A 177 0.98 13.98 -13.83
CA GLY A 177 -0.48 14.04 -13.99
C GLY A 177 -1.23 12.76 -13.66
N ILE A 178 -0.55 11.72 -13.17
CA ILE A 178 -1.24 10.53 -12.63
C ILE A 178 -1.87 10.89 -11.28
N GLU A 179 -3.15 10.64 -11.12
CA GLU A 179 -3.88 10.82 -9.88
C GLU A 179 -3.71 9.62 -8.92
N MET A 180 -3.63 8.39 -9.48
CA MET A 180 -3.62 7.13 -8.75
C MET A 180 -2.40 6.30 -9.14
N TYR A 181 -1.37 6.30 -8.30
CA TYR A 181 -0.13 5.54 -8.52
C TYR A 181 -0.37 4.02 -8.60
N ASP A 182 -1.27 3.51 -7.77
CA ASP A 182 -1.60 2.10 -7.68
C ASP A 182 -2.29 1.57 -8.96
N CYS A 183 -3.18 2.36 -9.55
CA CYS A 183 -3.78 2.04 -10.85
C CYS A 183 -2.71 1.93 -11.95
N TRP A 184 -1.77 2.88 -12.01
CA TRP A 184 -0.69 2.86 -12.97
C TRP A 184 0.20 1.64 -12.81
N ILE A 185 0.62 1.34 -11.57
CA ILE A 185 1.47 0.19 -11.26
C ILE A 185 0.75 -1.12 -11.58
N ALA A 186 -0.55 -1.23 -11.25
CA ALA A 186 -1.35 -2.40 -11.55
C ALA A 186 -1.50 -2.64 -13.07
N LEU A 187 -1.76 -1.58 -13.85
CA LEU A 187 -1.82 -1.66 -15.31
C LEU A 187 -0.47 -2.03 -15.92
N THR A 188 0.62 -1.48 -15.39
CA THR A 188 1.99 -1.84 -15.82
C THR A 188 2.27 -3.31 -15.57
N ALA A 189 1.92 -3.82 -14.38
CA ALA A 189 2.07 -5.25 -14.06
C ALA A 189 1.21 -6.14 -14.95
N ALA A 190 -0.03 -5.75 -15.21
CA ALA A 190 -0.95 -6.52 -16.06
C ALA A 190 -0.51 -6.55 -17.52
N LEU A 191 0.14 -5.50 -18.03
CA LEU A 191 0.61 -5.39 -19.40
C LEU A 191 1.97 -6.09 -19.62
N LEU A 192 2.91 -5.90 -18.70
CA LEU A 192 4.31 -6.29 -18.87
C LEU A 192 4.73 -7.49 -18.04
N GLY A 193 3.86 -8.01 -17.18
CA GLY A 193 4.20 -9.04 -16.23
C GLY A 193 3.00 -9.83 -15.74
N LYS A 194 2.83 -9.90 -14.42
CA LYS A 194 1.78 -10.69 -13.76
C LYS A 194 1.10 -9.88 -12.66
N VAL A 195 -0.21 -10.06 -12.55
CA VAL A 195 -1.01 -9.64 -11.40
C VAL A 195 -1.57 -10.91 -10.75
N GLU A 196 -1.48 -11.02 -9.44
CA GLU A 196 -2.00 -12.15 -8.67
C GLU A 196 -2.89 -11.65 -7.54
N TYR A 197 -4.04 -12.29 -7.39
CA TYR A 197 -5.00 -11.99 -6.34
C TYR A 197 -4.91 -13.00 -5.21
N LEU A 198 -4.70 -12.51 -4.01
CA LEU A 198 -4.79 -13.27 -2.76
C LEU A 198 -6.19 -13.06 -2.16
N PRO A 199 -7.08 -14.07 -2.16
CA PRO A 199 -8.47 -13.89 -1.74
C PRO A 199 -8.66 -13.69 -0.24
N GLU A 200 -7.57 -13.76 0.54
CA GLU A 200 -7.58 -13.56 1.98
C GLU A 200 -7.53 -12.08 2.32
N GLN A 201 -8.25 -11.70 3.36
CA GLN A 201 -8.16 -10.36 3.92
C GLN A 201 -6.84 -10.22 4.68
N THR A 202 -6.06 -9.21 4.33
CA THR A 202 -4.76 -8.93 5.01
C THR A 202 -4.73 -7.58 5.69
N ILE A 203 -5.75 -6.75 5.47
CA ILE A 203 -5.91 -5.45 6.13
C ILE A 203 -7.37 -5.21 6.53
N GLN A 204 -7.55 -4.30 7.47
CA GLN A 204 -8.81 -3.65 7.78
C GLN A 204 -8.70 -2.21 7.25
N HIS A 205 -9.36 -1.96 6.12
CA HIS A 205 -9.35 -0.65 5.48
C HIS A 205 -10.33 0.28 6.18
N ARG A 206 -9.85 1.47 6.56
CA ARG A 206 -10.65 2.44 7.31
C ARG A 206 -11.35 3.42 6.38
N PHE A 207 -12.68 3.53 6.57
CA PHE A 207 -13.48 4.57 5.92
C PHE A 207 -13.74 5.72 6.88
N HIS A 208 -13.32 6.93 6.48
CA HIS A 208 -13.59 8.19 7.19
C HIS A 208 -13.67 9.36 6.20
N SER A 209 -14.11 10.52 6.67
CA SER A 209 -14.38 11.69 5.83
C SER A 209 -13.15 12.30 5.15
N SER A 210 -11.94 11.94 5.61
CA SER A 210 -10.67 12.49 5.13
C SER A 210 -9.87 11.50 4.26
N ASN A 211 -10.43 10.35 3.84
CA ASN A 211 -9.75 9.46 2.90
C ASN A 211 -9.47 10.21 1.58
N ALA A 212 -8.25 10.03 1.01
CA ALA A 212 -7.84 10.66 -0.25
C ALA A 212 -8.76 10.24 -1.43
N THR A 213 -9.20 9.00 -1.43
CA THR A 213 -10.19 8.45 -2.38
C THR A 213 -11.59 8.48 -1.77
N GLY A 214 -12.01 9.63 -1.30
CA GLY A 214 -13.28 9.82 -0.61
C GLY A 214 -14.49 9.35 -1.42
N ARG A 215 -15.38 8.60 -0.75
CA ARG A 215 -16.74 8.28 -1.14
C ARG A 215 -16.93 7.22 -2.23
N ALA A 216 -16.61 5.99 -1.92
CA ALA A 216 -17.37 4.89 -2.50
C ALA A 216 -18.74 4.85 -1.78
N GLY A 217 -19.80 5.28 -2.48
CA GLY A 217 -21.18 4.95 -2.14
C GLY A 217 -21.91 5.95 -1.22
N GLN A 218 -22.46 7.02 -1.78
CA GLN A 218 -23.84 7.45 -1.52
C GLN A 218 -24.69 7.10 -2.71
#